data_55f29462dd72f9de8716598a6bbc3250
#
_entry.id   55f29462dd72f9de8716598a6bbc3250
#
_cell.length_a   1.000
_cell.length_b   1.000
_cell.length_c   1.000
_cell.angle_alpha   90.00
_cell.angle_beta   90.00
_cell.angle_gamma   90.00
#
_symmetry.space_group_name_H-M   'P 1'
#
loop_
_entity.id
_entity.type
_entity.pdbx_description
1 polymer ?
#
loop_
_entity_poly.entity_id
_entity_poly.type
_entity_poly.pdbx_seq_one_letter_code
_entity_poly.pdbx_strand_id
1 'polypeptide(L)'
;MSSHRVVIVGSGAAGLSAALASGRAGADTTLIESTGTVGGNSAILPWLGFHSRRYQRVANGIAGELIERLQHMNAASTIVLDPVLGSAVSLNNHVFRCLAMQLLAETNVRVMLQTLVVDVERHGDRITGVVVEQKSGRQ
;
A
#
# COMPACT_ATOMS: atom_id res chain seq x y z
N MET A 1 24.39 14.16 2.21
CA MET A 1 23.32 14.09 1.21
C MET A 1 22.02 14.44 1.90
N SER A 2 21.24 15.43 1.41
CA SER A 2 19.93 15.73 2.00
C SER A 2 19.00 14.55 1.72
N SER A 3 18.58 13.84 2.75
CA SER A 3 17.58 12.79 2.59
C SER A 3 16.24 13.45 2.23
N HIS A 4 15.68 13.08 1.09
CA HIS A 4 14.32 13.49 0.76
C HIS A 4 13.35 12.82 1.72
N ARG A 5 12.59 13.62 2.45
CA ARG A 5 11.49 13.11 3.29
C ARG A 5 10.21 13.01 2.46
N VAL A 6 9.59 11.87 2.51
CA VAL A 6 8.34 11.59 1.80
C VAL A 6 7.27 11.17 2.80
N VAL A 7 6.14 11.86 2.80
CA VAL A 7 4.97 11.46 3.58
C VAL A 7 3.90 10.99 2.62
N ILE A 8 3.38 9.79 2.85
CA ILE A 8 2.34 9.18 2.06
C ILE A 8 1.11 9.00 2.96
N VAL A 9 -0.02 9.53 2.51
CA VAL A 9 -1.28 9.50 3.24
C VAL A 9 -2.21 8.48 2.62
N GLY A 10 -2.60 7.49 3.42
CA GLY A 10 -3.40 6.34 3.01
C GLY A 10 -2.56 5.19 2.45
N SER A 11 -2.85 3.98 2.91
CA SER A 11 -2.16 2.75 2.53
C SER A 11 -2.95 1.87 1.55
N GLY A 12 -3.89 2.44 0.80
CA GLY A 12 -4.54 1.73 -0.30
C GLY A 12 -3.54 1.28 -1.37
N ALA A 13 -4.00 0.68 -2.46
CA ALA A 13 -3.13 0.14 -3.51
C ALA A 13 -2.09 1.16 -4.01
N ALA A 14 -2.50 2.42 -4.22
CA ALA A 14 -1.62 3.49 -4.67
C ALA A 14 -0.60 3.88 -3.59
N GLY A 15 -1.06 4.13 -2.35
CA GLY A 15 -0.18 4.56 -1.26
C GLY A 15 0.80 3.46 -0.83
N LEU A 16 0.37 2.21 -0.77
CA LEU A 16 1.25 1.06 -0.51
C LEU A 16 2.35 0.96 -1.57
N SER A 17 1.97 1.06 -2.85
CA SER A 17 2.93 1.02 -3.95
C SER A 17 3.90 2.19 -3.92
N ALA A 18 3.40 3.41 -3.63
CA ALA A 18 4.23 4.60 -3.50
C ALA A 18 5.23 4.47 -2.33
N ALA A 19 4.78 3.94 -1.18
CA ALA A 19 5.63 3.75 -0.01
C ALA A 19 6.77 2.75 -0.28
N LEU A 20 6.45 1.61 -0.89
CA LEU A 20 7.45 0.62 -1.27
C LEU A 20 8.44 1.17 -2.30
N ALA A 21 7.96 1.88 -3.32
CA ALA A 21 8.82 2.48 -4.32
C ALA A 21 9.75 3.54 -3.72
N SER A 22 9.20 4.43 -2.89
CA SER A 22 9.95 5.50 -2.21
C SER A 22 11.00 4.94 -1.25
N GLY A 23 10.63 3.96 -0.41
CA GLY A 23 11.56 3.30 0.50
C GLY A 23 12.69 2.58 -0.25
N ARG A 24 12.38 1.86 -1.34
CA ARG A 24 13.38 1.20 -2.21
C ARG A 24 14.32 2.19 -2.90
N ALA A 25 13.85 3.39 -3.16
CA ALA A 25 14.68 4.48 -3.68
C ALA A 25 15.57 5.15 -2.61
N GLY A 26 15.49 4.72 -1.36
CA GLY A 26 16.29 5.22 -0.25
C GLY A 26 15.80 6.53 0.35
N ALA A 27 14.56 6.94 0.10
CA ALA A 27 13.97 8.11 0.74
C ALA A 27 13.57 7.80 2.19
N ASP A 28 13.63 8.81 3.07
CA ASP A 28 13.06 8.75 4.42
C ASP A 28 11.53 8.82 4.30
N THR A 29 10.90 7.66 4.27
CA THR A 29 9.48 7.52 3.93
C THR A 29 8.63 7.21 5.16
N THR A 30 7.55 7.97 5.35
CA THR A 30 6.53 7.69 6.34
C THR A 30 5.18 7.44 5.64
N LEU A 31 4.57 6.30 5.91
CA LEU A 31 3.23 5.93 5.47
C LEU A 31 2.25 6.10 6.62
N ILE A 32 1.23 6.94 6.44
CA ILE A 32 0.21 7.23 7.44
C ILE A 32 -1.11 6.63 7.00
N GLU A 33 -1.71 5.80 7.87
CA GLU A 33 -2.97 5.09 7.60
C GLU A 33 -3.95 5.27 8.75
N SER A 34 -5.17 5.67 8.41
CA SER A 34 -6.24 5.93 9.38
C SER A 34 -6.79 4.66 10.04
N THR A 35 -6.69 3.54 9.36
CA THR A 35 -7.15 2.24 9.86
C THR A 35 -6.04 1.48 10.60
N GLY A 36 -6.38 0.35 11.20
CA GLY A 36 -5.43 -0.52 11.90
C GLY A 36 -4.68 -1.49 10.97
N THR A 37 -4.78 -1.35 9.65
CA THR A 37 -4.13 -2.27 8.70
C THR A 37 -3.78 -1.56 7.40
N VAL A 38 -2.72 -2.00 6.75
CA VAL A 38 -2.33 -1.52 5.41
C VAL A 38 -3.04 -2.29 4.31
N GLY A 39 -3.14 -1.68 3.11
CA GLY A 39 -3.61 -2.32 1.90
C GLY A 39 -4.99 -1.86 1.42
N GLY A 40 -5.73 -1.08 2.22
CA GLY A 40 -7.05 -0.56 1.85
C GLY A 40 -8.00 -1.66 1.40
N ASN A 41 -8.65 -1.50 0.26
CA ASN A 41 -9.58 -2.49 -0.30
C ASN A 41 -8.91 -3.85 -0.57
N SER A 42 -7.63 -3.89 -0.93
CA SER A 42 -6.89 -5.14 -1.15
C SER A 42 -6.71 -5.96 0.14
N ALA A 43 -6.80 -5.31 1.29
CA ALA A 43 -6.75 -5.99 2.59
C ALA A 43 -8.12 -6.51 3.06
N ILE A 44 -9.20 -6.18 2.35
CA ILE A 44 -10.58 -6.49 2.73
C ILE A 44 -11.25 -7.40 1.69
N LEU A 45 -11.10 -7.07 0.41
CA LEU A 45 -11.71 -7.81 -0.68
C LEU A 45 -10.90 -9.09 -0.97
N PRO A 46 -11.55 -10.26 -1.09
CA PRO A 46 -10.86 -11.53 -1.31
C PRO A 46 -10.40 -11.75 -2.75
N TRP A 47 -10.39 -10.70 -3.56
CA TRP A 47 -10.00 -10.75 -4.96
C TRP A 47 -9.44 -9.42 -5.44
N LEU A 48 -8.56 -9.46 -6.43
CA LEU A 48 -7.96 -8.31 -7.08
C LEU A 48 -8.04 -8.46 -8.60
N GLY A 49 -8.50 -7.39 -9.28
CA GLY A 49 -8.55 -7.33 -10.74
C GLY A 49 -7.32 -6.63 -11.30
N PHE A 50 -6.41 -7.38 -11.93
CA PHE A 50 -5.18 -6.85 -12.53
C PHE A 50 -5.05 -7.16 -14.01
N HIS A 51 -6.16 -7.56 -14.65
CA HIS A 51 -6.15 -8.10 -16.00
C HIS A 51 -7.08 -7.31 -16.90
N SER A 52 -6.72 -7.27 -18.16
CA SER A 52 -7.57 -6.73 -19.22
C SER A 52 -8.74 -7.69 -19.52
N ARG A 53 -9.72 -7.21 -20.29
CA ARG A 53 -10.79 -8.07 -20.84
C ARG A 53 -10.28 -9.24 -21.68
N ARG A 54 -9.01 -9.20 -22.14
CA ARG A 54 -8.35 -10.29 -22.86
C ARG A 54 -7.53 -11.20 -21.92
N TYR A 55 -7.78 -11.13 -20.60
CA TYR A 55 -7.10 -11.92 -19.57
C TYR A 55 -5.59 -11.71 -19.51
N GLN A 56 -5.11 -10.61 -20.07
CA GLN A 56 -3.71 -10.23 -20.00
C GLN A 56 -3.48 -9.42 -18.73
N ARG A 57 -2.44 -9.76 -18.00
CA ARG A 57 -2.00 -8.99 -16.84
C ARG A 57 -1.61 -7.57 -17.29
N VAL A 58 -2.27 -6.56 -16.73
CA VAL A 58 -2.00 -5.14 -17.04
C VAL A 58 -1.30 -4.42 -15.90
N ALA A 59 -1.39 -4.92 -14.67
CA ALA A 59 -0.67 -4.38 -13.52
C ALA A 59 0.60 -5.18 -13.26
N ASN A 60 1.75 -4.52 -13.40
CA ASN A 60 3.09 -5.05 -13.17
C ASN A 60 3.77 -4.29 -12.00
N GLY A 61 5.08 -4.43 -11.87
CA GLY A 61 5.85 -3.80 -10.81
C GLY A 61 5.45 -4.31 -9.43
N ILE A 62 5.24 -3.42 -8.47
CA ILE A 62 4.95 -3.77 -7.07
C ILE A 62 3.68 -4.61 -6.93
N ALA A 63 2.62 -4.28 -7.67
CA ALA A 63 1.39 -5.05 -7.64
C ALA A 63 1.61 -6.50 -8.16
N GLY A 64 2.39 -6.63 -9.21
CA GLY A 64 2.77 -7.94 -9.73
C GLY A 64 3.61 -8.74 -8.76
N GLU A 65 4.60 -8.13 -8.15
CA GLU A 65 5.44 -8.74 -7.13
C GLU A 65 4.61 -9.26 -5.94
N LEU A 66 3.67 -8.45 -5.44
CA LEU A 66 2.76 -8.84 -4.36
C LEU A 66 1.98 -10.11 -4.72
N ILE A 67 1.39 -10.17 -5.91
CA ILE A 67 0.64 -11.35 -6.35
C ILE A 67 1.57 -12.56 -6.46
N GLU A 68 2.72 -12.44 -7.07
CA GLU A 68 3.67 -13.53 -7.24
C GLU A 68 4.14 -14.08 -5.89
N ARG A 69 4.47 -13.22 -4.93
CA ARG A 69 4.83 -13.65 -3.58
C ARG A 69 3.67 -14.35 -2.87
N LEU A 70 2.43 -13.85 -3.00
CA LEU A 70 1.25 -14.51 -2.44
C LEU A 70 1.01 -15.88 -3.08
N GLN A 71 1.20 -16.02 -4.40
CA GLN A 71 1.08 -17.30 -5.10
C GLN A 71 2.13 -18.31 -4.61
N HIS A 72 3.38 -17.88 -4.43
CA HIS A 72 4.44 -18.75 -3.86
C HIS A 72 4.13 -19.17 -2.43
N MET A 73 3.39 -18.39 -1.68
CA MET A 73 2.92 -18.72 -0.33
C MET A 73 1.61 -19.52 -0.33
N ASN A 74 1.08 -19.95 -1.47
CA ASN A 74 -0.24 -20.55 -1.65
C ASN A 74 -1.38 -19.69 -1.07
N ALA A 75 -1.21 -18.38 -1.07
CA ALA A 75 -2.14 -17.39 -0.54
C ALA A 75 -2.86 -16.58 -1.62
N ALA A 76 -2.60 -16.85 -2.88
CA ALA A 76 -3.34 -16.32 -4.02
C ALA A 76 -3.55 -17.39 -5.09
N SER A 77 -4.67 -17.32 -5.79
CA SER A 77 -4.98 -18.21 -6.92
C SER A 77 -4.19 -17.81 -8.18
N THR A 78 -4.24 -18.66 -9.18
CA THR A 78 -4.03 -18.26 -10.59
C THR A 78 -5.17 -17.34 -11.02
N ILE A 79 -5.11 -16.84 -12.25
CA ILE A 79 -6.18 -16.01 -12.82
C ILE A 79 -7.48 -16.83 -12.89
N VAL A 80 -8.53 -16.28 -12.30
CA VAL A 80 -9.89 -16.81 -12.35
C VAL A 80 -10.73 -15.93 -13.26
N LEU A 81 -11.51 -16.57 -14.13
CA LEU A 81 -12.46 -15.87 -15.01
C LEU A 81 -13.71 -15.50 -14.20
N ASP A 82 -14.05 -14.25 -14.21
CA ASP A 82 -15.27 -13.73 -13.60
C ASP A 82 -16.16 -13.12 -14.69
N PRO A 83 -17.44 -13.55 -14.81
CA PRO A 83 -18.35 -13.07 -15.85
C PRO A 83 -18.64 -11.57 -15.77
N VAL A 84 -18.52 -10.96 -14.62
CA VAL A 84 -18.83 -9.55 -14.37
C VAL A 84 -17.55 -8.70 -14.44
N LEU A 85 -16.49 -9.14 -13.78
CA LEU A 85 -15.23 -8.39 -13.63
C LEU A 85 -14.21 -8.70 -14.74
N GLY A 86 -14.46 -9.73 -15.53
CA GLY A 86 -13.57 -10.20 -16.59
C GLY A 86 -12.54 -11.19 -16.07
N SER A 87 -11.62 -10.79 -15.23
CA SER A 87 -10.69 -11.71 -14.58
C SER A 87 -10.19 -11.15 -13.26
N ALA A 88 -9.95 -12.03 -12.32
CA ALA A 88 -9.46 -11.68 -10.98
C ALA A 88 -8.47 -12.74 -10.46
N VAL A 89 -7.75 -12.39 -9.43
CA VAL A 89 -6.96 -13.30 -8.58
C VAL A 89 -7.61 -13.30 -7.21
N SER A 90 -8.02 -14.46 -6.72
CA SER A 90 -8.45 -14.62 -5.34
C SER A 90 -7.26 -14.58 -4.42
N LEU A 91 -7.41 -14.02 -3.23
CA LEU A 91 -6.30 -13.93 -2.28
C LEU A 91 -6.77 -14.14 -0.83
N ASN A 92 -5.84 -14.58 -0.02
CA ASN A 92 -5.98 -14.62 1.42
C ASN A 92 -5.59 -13.24 2.00
N ASN A 93 -6.60 -12.48 2.44
CA ASN A 93 -6.40 -11.12 2.95
C ASN A 93 -5.51 -11.05 4.18
N HIS A 94 -5.50 -12.07 5.02
CA HIS A 94 -4.63 -12.09 6.21
C HIS A 94 -3.16 -12.20 5.80
N VAL A 95 -2.86 -13.11 4.89
CA VAL A 95 -1.50 -13.28 4.35
C VAL A 95 -1.07 -12.04 3.57
N PHE A 96 -1.99 -11.44 2.78
CA PHE A 96 -1.71 -10.18 2.09
C PHE A 96 -1.26 -9.08 3.04
N ARG A 97 -2.00 -8.87 4.16
CA ARG A 97 -1.65 -7.84 5.16
C ARG A 97 -0.29 -8.09 5.79
N CYS A 98 0.00 -9.33 6.14
CA CYS A 98 1.30 -9.70 6.70
C CYS A 98 2.43 -9.45 5.69
N LEU A 99 2.26 -9.87 4.44
CA LEU A 99 3.24 -9.64 3.38
C LEU A 99 3.47 -8.15 3.11
N ALA A 100 2.39 -7.35 3.05
CA ALA A 100 2.51 -5.91 2.85
C ALA A 100 3.31 -5.23 3.96
N MET A 101 3.06 -5.57 5.22
CA MET A 101 3.82 -5.06 6.37
C MET A 101 5.28 -5.52 6.34
N GLN A 102 5.54 -6.78 5.98
CA GLN A 102 6.90 -7.30 5.82
C GLN A 102 7.67 -6.51 4.76
N LEU A 103 7.09 -6.28 3.58
CA LEU A 103 7.74 -5.50 2.51
C LEU A 103 8.02 -4.06 2.93
N LEU A 104 7.12 -3.42 3.66
CA LEU A 104 7.34 -2.08 4.21
C LEU A 104 8.51 -2.07 5.19
N ALA A 105 8.60 -3.07 6.07
CA ALA A 105 9.71 -3.21 7.00
C ALA A 105 11.05 -3.46 6.29
N GLU A 106 11.06 -4.30 5.24
CA GLU A 106 12.25 -4.56 4.42
C GLU A 106 12.80 -3.29 3.73
N THR A 107 11.95 -2.29 3.49
CA THR A 107 12.31 -1.03 2.84
C THR A 107 12.52 0.14 3.82
N ASN A 108 12.53 -0.13 5.12
CA ASN A 108 12.66 0.88 6.20
C ASN A 108 11.60 1.99 6.14
N VAL A 109 10.43 1.71 5.60
CA VAL A 109 9.29 2.64 5.63
C VAL A 109 8.71 2.69 7.04
N ARG A 110 8.63 3.89 7.60
CA ARG A 110 7.92 4.10 8.88
C ARG A 110 6.42 4.03 8.64
N VAL A 111 5.72 3.16 9.34
CA VAL A 111 4.26 3.01 9.22
C VAL A 111 3.59 3.56 10.48
N MET A 112 2.63 4.47 10.30
CA MET A 112 1.78 5.01 11.35
C MET A 112 0.33 4.56 11.08
N LEU A 113 -0.12 3.55 11.81
CA LEU A 113 -1.51 3.07 11.76
C LEU A 113 -2.39 3.82 12.75
N GLN A 114 -3.73 3.73 12.56
CA GLN A 114 -4.72 4.42 13.39
C GLN A 114 -4.42 5.92 13.54
N THR A 115 -3.91 6.52 12.47
CA THR A 115 -3.44 7.89 12.41
C THR A 115 -4.12 8.61 11.26
N LEU A 116 -4.89 9.65 11.56
CA LEU A 116 -5.59 10.46 10.57
C LEU A 116 -4.80 11.74 10.31
N VAL A 117 -4.50 12.03 9.05
CA VAL A 117 -3.97 13.35 8.65
C VAL A 117 -5.14 14.32 8.59
N VAL A 118 -5.06 15.38 9.36
CA VAL A 118 -6.14 16.37 9.53
C VAL A 118 -5.79 17.74 8.97
N ASP A 119 -4.50 18.03 8.79
CA ASP A 119 -4.05 19.31 8.23
C ASP A 119 -2.64 19.19 7.64
N VAL A 120 -2.20 20.22 6.96
CA VAL A 120 -0.87 20.34 6.34
C VAL A 120 -0.21 21.63 6.80
N GLU A 121 0.99 21.51 7.36
CA GLU A 121 1.82 22.67 7.68
C GLU A 121 2.54 23.18 6.45
N ARG A 122 2.49 24.51 6.24
CA ARG A 122 3.14 25.17 5.12
C ARG A 122 3.88 26.41 5.56
N HIS A 123 4.98 26.68 4.88
CA HIS A 123 5.67 27.97 4.95
C HIS A 123 5.77 28.52 3.52
N GLY A 124 4.94 29.51 3.18
CA GLY A 124 4.72 29.94 1.81
C GLY A 124 4.19 28.78 0.94
N ASP A 125 4.84 28.51 -0.17
CA ASP A 125 4.47 27.43 -1.10
C ASP A 125 5.09 26.06 -0.74
N ARG A 126 5.86 26.01 0.34
CA ARG A 126 6.54 24.77 0.77
C ARG A 126 5.75 24.05 1.87
N ILE A 127 5.47 22.77 1.66
CA ILE A 127 4.96 21.89 2.70
C ILE A 127 6.12 21.56 3.65
N THR A 128 5.92 21.76 4.95
CA THR A 128 6.91 21.52 6.01
C THR A 128 6.55 20.34 6.88
N GLY A 129 5.27 19.97 6.96
CA GLY A 129 4.77 18.86 7.74
C GLY A 129 3.31 18.54 7.46
N VAL A 130 2.82 17.53 8.15
CA VAL A 130 1.40 17.19 8.23
C VAL A 130 0.99 17.13 9.69
N VAL A 131 -0.23 17.57 9.99
CA VAL A 131 -0.82 17.46 11.32
C VAL A 131 -1.61 16.16 11.39
N VAL A 132 -1.34 15.36 12.39
CA VAL A 132 -1.99 14.06 12.56
C VAL A 132 -2.81 14.01 13.85
N GLU A 133 -3.84 13.21 13.85
CA GLU A 133 -4.68 12.90 15.01
C GLU A 133 -4.65 11.40 15.29
N GLN A 134 -4.38 11.06 16.54
CA GLN A 134 -4.29 9.70 17.06
C GLN A 134 -5.07 9.58 18.36
N LYS A 135 -5.18 8.37 18.92
CA LYS A 135 -5.76 8.17 20.26
C LYS A 135 -5.02 8.93 21.34
N SER A 136 -3.73 9.22 21.16
CA SER A 136 -2.90 10.04 22.06
C SER A 136 -3.10 11.55 21.91
N GLY A 137 -3.94 11.96 20.97
CA GLY A 137 -4.21 13.36 20.63
C GLY A 137 -3.58 13.81 19.32
N ARG A 138 -3.71 15.12 19.06
CA ARG A 138 -3.18 15.78 17.86
C ARG A 138 -1.69 16.08 18.02
N GLN A 139 -0.95 15.80 16.99
CA GLN A 139 0.49 16.05 16.86
C GLN A 139 0.82 16.73 15.54
#